data_1fece427e268337bfffe20e56ffea714
#
_entry.id   1fece427e268337bfffe20e56ffea714
#
_cell.length_a   1.000
_cell.length_b   1.000
_cell.length_c   1.000
_cell.angle_alpha   90.00
_cell.angle_beta   90.00
_cell.angle_gamma   90.00
#
_symmetry.space_group_name_H-M   'P 1'
#
loop_
_entity.id
_entity.type
_entity.pdbx_description
1 polymer ?
#
loop_
_entity_poly.entity_id
_entity_poly.type
_entity_poly.pdbx_seq_one_letter_code
_entity_poly.pdbx_strand_id
1 'polypeptide(L)'
;PFVEAVTEHVQDVVDQAGLSDDAQPVVCEIGAGTGYYLSHTLDSVAGSRGIGIDVSVHAAKRLAKCHPRVGAVIADAWARLPIADNSVDAITVIFAPRNAAEFARILKPKGQVIVLTADTGHLAELREPLGIIDVEAGKVDRMIEQAAGHLKPVGESDLVEFEMLLDQKSIASQIGMSPSARHIKPEALAERIAALPEQMKVTARAKITRLERI
;
A
#
# COMPACT_ATOMS: atom_id res chain seq x y z
N PRO A 1 12.57 -3.77 0.94
CA PRO A 1 12.79 -2.36 0.52
C PRO A 1 11.49 -1.53 0.51
N PHE A 2 10.36 -2.03 -0.08
CA PHE A 2 9.11 -1.24 -0.08
C PHE A 2 8.57 -1.00 1.33
N VAL A 3 8.59 -2.00 2.19
CA VAL A 3 8.06 -1.87 3.55
C VAL A 3 8.92 -0.95 4.40
N GLU A 4 10.23 -1.02 4.27
CA GLU A 4 11.18 -0.12 4.93
C GLU A 4 10.94 1.33 4.48
N ALA A 5 10.88 1.58 3.17
CA ALA A 5 10.66 2.92 2.63
C ALA A 5 9.30 3.51 3.07
N VAL A 6 8.21 2.72 3.05
CA VAL A 6 6.91 3.18 3.58
C VAL A 6 7.00 3.50 5.06
N THR A 7 7.70 2.67 5.84
CA THR A 7 7.86 2.88 7.29
C THR A 7 8.65 4.15 7.61
N GLU A 8 9.72 4.44 6.86
CA GLU A 8 10.49 5.68 6.98
C GLU A 8 9.61 6.90 6.75
N HIS A 9 8.77 6.90 5.70
CA HIS A 9 7.84 7.99 5.46
C HIS A 9 6.80 8.14 6.59
N VAL A 10 6.31 7.04 7.18
CA VAL A 10 5.40 7.12 8.35
C VAL A 10 6.12 7.70 9.55
N GLN A 11 7.37 7.31 9.81
CA GLN A 11 8.18 7.86 10.90
C GLN A 11 8.38 9.36 10.70
N ASP A 12 8.74 9.81 9.49
CA ASP A 12 8.89 11.23 9.16
C ASP A 12 7.62 12.04 9.47
N VAL A 13 6.44 11.50 9.11
CA VAL A 13 5.16 12.17 9.39
C VAL A 13 4.91 12.29 10.90
N VAL A 14 5.18 11.24 11.66
CA VAL A 14 5.03 11.23 13.12
C VAL A 14 5.98 12.22 13.77
N ASP A 15 7.24 12.25 13.35
CA ASP A 15 8.26 13.17 13.87
C ASP A 15 7.91 14.65 13.56
N GLN A 16 7.48 14.93 12.33
CA GLN A 16 7.05 16.27 11.90
C GLN A 16 5.77 16.75 12.58
N ALA A 17 4.93 15.84 13.04
CA ALA A 17 3.73 16.20 13.81
C ALA A 17 4.08 16.84 15.16
N GLY A 18 5.28 16.57 15.69
CA GLY A 18 5.75 17.12 16.97
C GLY A 18 4.90 16.67 18.15
N LEU A 19 4.53 15.39 18.16
CA LEU A 19 3.71 14.79 19.21
C LEU A 19 4.49 14.76 20.54
N SER A 20 3.78 14.84 21.66
CA SER A 20 4.41 14.66 22.98
C SER A 20 4.92 13.22 23.16
N ASP A 21 5.90 13.01 24.05
CA ASP A 21 6.51 11.70 24.31
C ASP A 21 5.49 10.62 24.73
N ASP A 22 4.38 11.03 25.34
CA ASP A 22 3.29 10.14 25.76
C ASP A 22 2.24 9.93 24.65
N ALA A 23 2.36 10.59 23.50
CA ALA A 23 1.40 10.45 22.42
C ALA A 23 1.47 9.06 21.79
N GLN A 24 0.33 8.56 21.37
CA GLN A 24 0.21 7.30 20.65
C GLN A 24 -0.24 7.60 19.22
N PRO A 25 0.70 7.75 18.27
CA PRO A 25 0.35 7.98 16.88
C PRO A 25 -0.57 6.88 16.34
N VAL A 26 -1.58 7.27 15.57
CA VAL A 26 -2.51 6.33 14.93
C VAL A 26 -2.18 6.23 13.45
N VAL A 27 -1.79 5.04 13.02
CA VAL A 27 -1.53 4.70 11.61
C VAL A 27 -2.71 3.88 11.08
N CYS A 28 -3.31 4.32 9.97
CA CYS A 28 -4.41 3.61 9.32
C CYS A 28 -3.95 3.07 7.96
N GLU A 29 -4.00 1.75 7.76
CA GLU A 29 -3.70 1.13 6.47
C GLU A 29 -4.98 0.76 5.73
N ILE A 30 -5.13 1.28 4.50
CA ILE A 30 -6.26 1.03 3.62
C ILE A 30 -5.93 -0.12 2.66
N GLY A 31 -6.79 -1.14 2.62
CA GLY A 31 -6.50 -2.39 1.90
C GLY A 31 -5.37 -3.17 2.56
N ALA A 32 -5.38 -3.24 3.88
CA ALA A 32 -4.28 -3.77 4.71
C ALA A 32 -3.98 -5.26 4.47
N GLY A 33 -4.86 -5.97 3.80
CA GLY A 33 -4.68 -7.40 3.56
C GLY A 33 -4.50 -8.18 4.86
N THR A 34 -3.35 -8.83 4.99
CA THR A 34 -3.00 -9.59 6.21
C THR A 34 -2.22 -8.78 7.25
N GLY A 35 -1.95 -7.49 7.00
CA GLY A 35 -1.29 -6.57 7.92
C GLY A 35 0.22 -6.58 7.87
N TYR A 36 0.82 -7.03 6.76
CA TYR A 36 2.29 -7.12 6.63
C TYR A 36 2.98 -5.76 6.78
N TYR A 37 2.53 -4.75 6.04
CA TYR A 37 3.11 -3.40 6.12
C TYR A 37 2.78 -2.75 7.47
N LEU A 38 1.52 -2.83 7.90
CA LEU A 38 1.08 -2.21 9.14
C LEU A 38 1.84 -2.77 10.35
N SER A 39 2.01 -4.09 10.47
CA SER A 39 2.75 -4.69 11.59
C SER A 39 4.20 -4.23 11.61
N HIS A 40 4.89 -4.22 10.45
CA HIS A 40 6.27 -3.75 10.35
C HIS A 40 6.41 -2.26 10.73
N THR A 41 5.49 -1.43 10.26
CA THR A 41 5.44 -0.01 10.62
C THR A 41 5.27 0.19 12.13
N LEU A 42 4.38 -0.57 12.77
CA LEU A 42 4.17 -0.46 14.22
C LEU A 42 5.35 -0.96 15.04
N ASP A 43 6.10 -1.96 14.55
CA ASP A 43 7.32 -2.41 15.20
C ASP A 43 8.42 -1.34 15.20
N SER A 44 8.44 -0.50 14.17
CA SER A 44 9.46 0.54 13.97
C SER A 44 9.06 1.88 14.59
N VAL A 45 7.78 2.30 14.45
CA VAL A 45 7.28 3.58 14.98
C VAL A 45 6.83 3.41 16.42
N ALA A 46 7.66 3.86 17.37
CA ALA A 46 7.46 3.67 18.79
C ALA A 46 6.09 4.24 19.26
N GLY A 47 5.43 3.49 20.16
CA GLY A 47 4.16 3.91 20.77
C GLY A 47 2.94 3.93 19.83
N SER A 48 3.12 3.76 18.52
CA SER A 48 2.03 3.85 17.53
C SER A 48 0.98 2.76 17.70
N ARG A 49 -0.25 3.05 17.28
CA ARG A 49 -1.38 2.12 17.15
C ARG A 49 -1.81 2.00 15.70
N GLY A 50 -2.24 0.82 15.28
CA GLY A 50 -2.67 0.54 13.91
C GLY A 50 -4.16 0.30 13.77
N ILE A 51 -4.74 0.84 12.71
CA ILE A 51 -6.06 0.47 12.22
C ILE A 51 -5.86 -0.10 10.81
N GLY A 52 -6.14 -1.38 10.63
CA GLY A 52 -6.09 -1.99 9.29
C GLY A 52 -7.50 -2.17 8.75
N ILE A 53 -7.74 -1.68 7.54
CA ILE A 53 -9.03 -1.78 6.85
C ILE A 53 -8.88 -2.70 5.64
N ASP A 54 -9.75 -3.69 5.53
CA ASP A 54 -9.86 -4.53 4.34
C ASP A 54 -11.30 -4.99 4.12
N VAL A 55 -11.70 -5.16 2.87
CA VAL A 55 -13.04 -5.68 2.51
C VAL A 55 -13.13 -7.18 2.68
N SER A 56 -12.01 -7.89 2.65
CA SER A 56 -11.93 -9.34 2.76
C SER A 56 -12.00 -9.80 4.22
N VAL A 57 -13.08 -10.51 4.57
CA VAL A 57 -13.23 -11.14 5.89
C VAL A 57 -12.06 -12.09 6.21
N HIS A 58 -11.55 -12.80 5.21
CA HIS A 58 -10.43 -13.73 5.39
C HIS A 58 -9.12 -13.01 5.69
N ALA A 59 -8.86 -11.89 5.01
CA ALA A 59 -7.71 -11.04 5.28
C ALA A 59 -7.83 -10.40 6.67
N ALA A 60 -8.98 -9.82 7.00
CA ALA A 60 -9.23 -9.17 8.29
C ALA A 60 -9.06 -10.10 9.50
N LYS A 61 -9.41 -11.39 9.39
CA LYS A 61 -9.14 -12.39 10.43
C LYS A 61 -7.65 -12.61 10.71
N ARG A 62 -6.79 -12.46 9.71
CA ARG A 62 -5.34 -12.54 9.85
C ARG A 62 -4.78 -11.20 10.34
N LEU A 63 -5.25 -10.11 9.78
CA LEU A 63 -4.94 -8.74 10.19
C LEU A 63 -5.15 -8.51 11.69
N ALA A 64 -6.27 -9.00 12.25
CA ALA A 64 -6.58 -8.91 13.67
C ALA A 64 -5.58 -9.64 14.59
N LYS A 65 -4.67 -10.45 14.02
CA LYS A 65 -3.67 -11.24 14.74
C LYS A 65 -2.24 -10.88 14.36
N CYS A 66 -2.05 -9.94 13.42
CA CYS A 66 -0.73 -9.63 12.90
C CYS A 66 0.15 -8.89 13.91
N HIS A 67 -0.46 -8.09 14.79
CA HIS A 67 0.27 -7.32 15.80
C HIS A 67 -0.66 -6.94 16.98
N PRO A 68 -0.17 -6.92 18.24
CA PRO A 68 -1.01 -6.64 19.42
C PRO A 68 -1.61 -5.23 19.46
N ARG A 69 -1.03 -4.27 18.74
CA ARG A 69 -1.48 -2.88 18.66
C ARG A 69 -2.35 -2.60 17.43
N VAL A 70 -2.82 -3.63 16.70
CA VAL A 70 -3.66 -3.49 15.50
C VAL A 70 -5.12 -3.77 15.82
N GLY A 71 -5.99 -2.83 15.44
CA GLY A 71 -7.42 -3.03 15.29
C GLY A 71 -7.76 -3.34 13.82
N ALA A 72 -8.43 -4.46 13.54
CA ALA A 72 -8.87 -4.84 12.20
C ALA A 72 -10.32 -4.43 11.97
N VAL A 73 -10.59 -3.78 10.84
CA VAL A 73 -11.92 -3.29 10.44
C VAL A 73 -12.26 -3.85 9.06
N ILE A 74 -13.45 -4.45 8.94
CA ILE A 74 -13.98 -4.88 7.64
C ILE A 74 -14.82 -3.73 7.09
N ALA A 75 -14.33 -3.07 6.05
CA ALA A 75 -15.04 -1.97 5.40
C ALA A 75 -14.62 -1.82 3.94
N ASP A 76 -15.52 -1.23 3.13
CA ASP A 76 -15.22 -0.83 1.77
C ASP A 76 -14.52 0.54 1.79
N ALA A 77 -13.33 0.62 1.23
CA ALA A 77 -12.55 1.86 1.14
C ALA A 77 -13.25 3.00 0.36
N TRP A 78 -14.21 2.65 -0.51
CA TRP A 78 -14.99 3.64 -1.26
C TRP A 78 -16.19 4.20 -0.48
N ALA A 79 -16.59 3.52 0.60
CA ALA A 79 -17.67 3.98 1.47
C ALA A 79 -17.14 4.93 2.56
N ARG A 80 -18.07 5.48 3.36
CA ARG A 80 -17.71 6.19 4.59
C ARG A 80 -17.07 5.22 5.56
N LEU A 81 -15.84 5.48 5.95
CA LEU A 81 -15.09 4.64 6.88
C LEU A 81 -15.61 4.80 8.33
N PRO A 82 -15.70 3.72 9.13
CA PRO A 82 -16.11 3.78 10.53
C PRO A 82 -14.97 4.29 11.44
N ILE A 83 -14.38 5.41 11.05
CA ILE A 83 -13.28 6.10 11.74
C ILE A 83 -13.72 7.54 12.01
N ALA A 84 -13.42 8.04 13.20
CA ALA A 84 -13.75 9.41 13.59
C ALA A 84 -13.00 10.44 12.73
N ASP A 85 -13.58 11.61 12.58
CA ASP A 85 -12.93 12.74 11.92
C ASP A 85 -11.69 13.17 12.71
N ASN A 86 -10.62 13.60 12.01
CA ASN A 86 -9.39 14.13 12.62
C ASN A 86 -8.79 13.20 13.71
N SER A 87 -8.73 11.89 13.45
CA SER A 87 -8.30 10.90 14.45
C SER A 87 -7.04 10.11 14.08
N VAL A 88 -6.57 10.25 12.84
CA VAL A 88 -5.45 9.46 12.28
C VAL A 88 -4.26 10.37 11.97
N ASP A 89 -3.05 9.98 12.37
CA ASP A 89 -1.82 10.74 12.12
C ASP A 89 -1.22 10.41 10.75
N ALA A 90 -1.25 9.15 10.34
CA ALA A 90 -0.78 8.71 9.04
C ALA A 90 -1.73 7.68 8.41
N ILE A 91 -1.95 7.80 7.10
CA ILE A 91 -2.68 6.79 6.31
C ILE A 91 -1.71 6.18 5.33
N THR A 92 -1.61 4.85 5.29
CA THR A 92 -0.87 4.12 4.27
C THR A 92 -1.81 3.45 3.28
N VAL A 93 -1.49 3.56 1.99
CA VAL A 93 -2.26 2.99 0.88
C VAL A 93 -1.31 2.25 -0.05
N ILE A 94 -1.21 0.95 0.12
CA ILE A 94 -0.22 0.10 -0.56
C ILE A 94 -0.92 -0.68 -1.69
N PHE A 95 -0.76 -0.23 -2.93
CA PHE A 95 -1.41 -0.82 -4.11
C PHE A 95 -2.93 -0.99 -3.97
N ALA A 96 -3.57 -0.12 -3.18
CA ALA A 96 -4.97 -0.23 -2.76
C ALA A 96 -5.84 0.93 -3.30
N PRO A 97 -7.18 0.85 -3.17
CA PRO A 97 -8.10 1.93 -3.53
C PRO A 97 -7.87 3.22 -2.74
N ARG A 98 -8.22 4.36 -3.33
CA ARG A 98 -7.99 5.70 -2.77
C ARG A 98 -9.26 6.52 -2.76
N ASN A 99 -9.74 6.86 -1.57
CA ASN A 99 -10.89 7.72 -1.34
C ASN A 99 -10.41 9.02 -0.66
N ALA A 100 -9.99 9.99 -1.48
CA ALA A 100 -9.35 11.21 -1.00
C ALA A 100 -10.23 12.02 -0.03
N ALA A 101 -11.55 12.05 -0.24
CA ALA A 101 -12.48 12.74 0.64
C ALA A 101 -12.50 12.13 2.06
N GLU A 102 -12.57 10.80 2.15
CA GLU A 102 -12.54 10.10 3.43
C GLU A 102 -11.17 10.20 4.10
N PHE A 103 -10.08 10.12 3.33
CA PHE A 103 -8.74 10.29 3.87
C PHE A 103 -8.56 11.68 4.48
N ALA A 104 -8.97 12.73 3.76
CA ALA A 104 -8.96 14.09 4.29
C ALA A 104 -9.82 14.24 5.55
N ARG A 105 -10.98 13.57 5.62
CA ARG A 105 -11.86 13.62 6.78
C ARG A 105 -11.24 13.02 8.04
N ILE A 106 -10.63 11.83 7.93
CA ILE A 106 -10.09 11.11 9.10
C ILE A 106 -8.70 11.57 9.53
N LEU A 107 -7.92 12.20 8.63
CA LEU A 107 -6.60 12.75 8.95
C LEU A 107 -6.69 13.88 9.97
N LYS A 108 -5.81 13.87 10.96
CA LYS A 108 -5.54 15.02 11.83
C LYS A 108 -4.92 16.19 11.02
N PRO A 109 -4.98 17.43 11.53
CA PRO A 109 -4.12 18.51 11.04
C PRO A 109 -2.65 18.05 11.08
N LYS A 110 -1.88 18.28 10.04
CA LYS A 110 -0.50 17.81 9.83
C LYS A 110 -0.36 16.29 9.53
N GLY A 111 -1.43 15.50 9.60
CA GLY A 111 -1.39 14.10 9.16
C GLY A 111 -1.21 14.01 7.65
N GLN A 112 -0.63 12.90 7.18
CA GLN A 112 -0.38 12.68 5.76
C GLN A 112 -0.85 11.30 5.30
N VAL A 113 -1.13 11.20 4.00
CA VAL A 113 -1.36 9.94 3.30
C VAL A 113 -0.08 9.55 2.57
N ILE A 114 0.40 8.34 2.81
CA ILE A 114 1.57 7.74 2.14
C ILE A 114 1.03 6.69 1.15
N VAL A 115 1.20 6.95 -0.14
CA VAL A 115 0.67 6.07 -1.21
C VAL A 115 1.82 5.40 -1.93
N LEU A 116 1.88 4.07 -1.89
CA LEU A 116 2.78 3.27 -2.71
C LEU A 116 2.05 2.82 -3.98
N THR A 117 2.55 3.24 -5.13
CA THR A 117 1.94 2.98 -6.45
C THR A 117 2.97 2.36 -7.38
N ALA A 118 2.64 1.23 -8.02
CA ALA A 118 3.51 0.64 -9.03
C ALA A 118 3.82 1.67 -10.13
N ASP A 119 5.09 1.75 -10.51
CA ASP A 119 5.58 2.64 -11.57
C ASP A 119 5.87 1.85 -12.87
N THR A 120 6.01 2.57 -13.97
CA THR A 120 6.38 1.99 -15.27
C THR A 120 7.63 1.14 -15.13
N GLY A 121 7.61 -0.07 -15.66
CA GLY A 121 8.73 -1.02 -15.49
C GLY A 121 8.55 -2.01 -14.33
N HIS A 122 7.59 -1.83 -13.45
CA HIS A 122 7.29 -2.81 -12.39
C HIS A 122 6.94 -4.18 -12.97
N LEU A 123 7.69 -5.23 -12.60
CA LEU A 123 7.57 -6.61 -13.09
C LEU A 123 7.64 -6.73 -14.62
N ALA A 124 8.43 -5.86 -15.29
CA ALA A 124 8.51 -5.80 -16.74
C ALA A 124 8.89 -7.13 -17.37
N GLU A 125 9.78 -7.88 -16.72
CA GLU A 125 10.30 -9.17 -17.20
C GLU A 125 9.24 -10.26 -17.26
N LEU A 126 8.15 -10.11 -16.51
CA LEU A 126 7.02 -11.06 -16.48
C LEU A 126 5.91 -10.72 -17.47
N ARG A 127 5.94 -9.55 -18.12
CA ARG A 127 4.85 -9.09 -18.99
C ARG A 127 4.64 -9.94 -20.21
N GLU A 128 5.66 -10.08 -21.02
CA GLU A 128 5.60 -10.86 -22.25
C GLU A 128 5.33 -12.34 -21.98
N PRO A 129 6.11 -13.02 -21.11
CA PRO A 129 5.93 -14.44 -20.87
C PRO A 129 4.55 -14.80 -20.27
N LEU A 130 4.01 -13.95 -19.40
CA LEU A 130 2.76 -14.23 -18.70
C LEU A 130 1.55 -13.52 -19.30
N GLY A 131 1.75 -12.56 -20.20
CA GLY A 131 0.68 -11.73 -20.76
C GLY A 131 0.00 -10.85 -19.72
N ILE A 132 0.74 -10.34 -18.75
CA ILE A 132 0.21 -9.46 -17.72
C ILE A 132 0.13 -8.01 -18.19
N ILE A 133 -0.79 -7.26 -17.59
CA ILE A 133 -1.06 -5.86 -17.91
C ILE A 133 0.12 -4.98 -17.50
N ASP A 134 0.49 -4.03 -18.36
CA ASP A 134 1.49 -3.03 -18.05
C ASP A 134 0.99 -2.01 -17.03
N VAL A 135 1.93 -1.38 -16.33
CA VAL A 135 1.66 -0.21 -15.50
C VAL A 135 1.59 1.01 -16.41
N GLU A 136 0.42 1.61 -16.47
CA GLU A 136 0.15 2.79 -17.29
C GLU A 136 1.00 3.99 -16.84
N ALA A 137 1.62 4.68 -17.80
CA ALA A 137 2.37 5.91 -17.53
C ALA A 137 1.44 7.03 -16.99
N GLY A 138 1.98 7.93 -16.16
CA GLY A 138 1.22 9.03 -15.57
C GLY A 138 0.21 8.61 -14.50
N LYS A 139 0.34 7.39 -13.96
CA LYS A 139 -0.57 6.89 -12.91
C LYS A 139 -0.52 7.72 -11.63
N VAL A 140 0.65 8.24 -11.27
CA VAL A 140 0.82 9.10 -10.08
C VAL A 140 0.17 10.46 -10.34
N ASP A 141 0.38 11.06 -11.51
CA ASP A 141 -0.19 12.38 -11.85
C ASP A 141 -1.72 12.32 -11.82
N ARG A 142 -2.32 11.29 -12.45
CA ARG A 142 -3.77 11.07 -12.38
C ARG A 142 -4.28 10.85 -10.96
N MET A 143 -3.51 10.16 -10.12
CA MET A 143 -3.86 9.99 -8.71
C MET A 143 -3.90 11.34 -7.98
N ILE A 144 -2.92 12.19 -8.20
CA ILE A 144 -2.87 13.55 -7.62
C ILE A 144 -4.04 14.40 -8.13
N GLU A 145 -4.32 14.36 -9.42
CA GLU A 145 -5.47 15.05 -10.02
C GLU A 145 -6.81 14.59 -9.42
N GLN A 146 -6.99 13.28 -9.23
CA GLN A 146 -8.20 12.72 -8.60
C GLN A 146 -8.33 13.08 -7.12
N ALA A 147 -7.22 13.32 -6.44
CA ALA A 147 -7.21 13.73 -5.04
C ALA A 147 -7.41 15.26 -4.88
N ALA A 148 -7.22 16.04 -5.95
CA ALA A 148 -7.36 17.49 -5.94
C ALA A 148 -8.74 17.93 -5.42
N GLY A 149 -8.76 18.94 -4.56
CA GLY A 149 -9.97 19.37 -3.83
C GLY A 149 -10.10 18.79 -2.42
N HIS A 150 -9.34 17.74 -2.09
CA HIS A 150 -9.30 17.15 -0.75
C HIS A 150 -7.86 17.05 -0.21
N LEU A 151 -6.93 16.65 -1.08
CA LEU A 151 -5.53 16.42 -0.75
C LEU A 151 -4.63 17.09 -1.78
N LYS A 152 -3.43 17.48 -1.38
CA LYS A 152 -2.37 18.02 -2.24
C LYS A 152 -1.05 17.30 -1.97
N PRO A 153 -0.14 17.20 -2.95
CA PRO A 153 1.16 16.53 -2.77
C PRO A 153 2.08 17.32 -1.82
N VAL A 154 2.90 16.57 -1.09
CA VAL A 154 3.98 17.08 -0.23
C VAL A 154 5.32 16.67 -0.84
N GLY A 155 5.96 17.60 -1.52
CA GLY A 155 7.22 17.34 -2.23
C GLY A 155 7.03 16.49 -3.51
N GLU A 156 8.13 15.94 -4.00
CA GLU A 156 8.15 15.02 -5.13
C GLU A 156 7.90 13.57 -4.66
N SER A 157 7.51 12.70 -5.58
CA SER A 157 7.35 11.29 -5.29
C SER A 157 8.69 10.56 -5.33
N ASP A 158 8.99 9.77 -4.32
CA ASP A 158 10.21 9.00 -4.22
C ASP A 158 10.10 7.69 -4.99
N LEU A 159 11.12 7.39 -5.81
CA LEU A 159 11.22 6.14 -6.54
C LEU A 159 11.93 5.09 -5.69
N VAL A 160 11.28 3.94 -5.52
CA VAL A 160 11.88 2.74 -4.91
C VAL A 160 11.97 1.65 -5.98
N GLU A 161 13.19 1.20 -6.25
CA GLU A 161 13.47 0.17 -7.25
C GLU A 161 14.47 -0.84 -6.71
N PHE A 162 14.24 -2.12 -6.96
CA PHE A 162 15.16 -3.20 -6.61
C PHE A 162 14.86 -4.46 -7.42
N GLU A 163 15.90 -5.31 -7.59
CA GLU A 163 15.76 -6.62 -8.21
C GLU A 163 15.38 -7.68 -7.17
N MET A 164 14.50 -8.59 -7.57
CA MET A 164 14.13 -9.80 -6.83
C MET A 164 14.50 -11.03 -7.65
N LEU A 165 15.06 -12.04 -6.99
CA LEU A 165 15.19 -13.37 -7.58
C LEU A 165 13.98 -14.19 -7.14
N LEU A 166 13.07 -14.47 -8.07
CA LEU A 166 11.81 -15.16 -7.79
C LEU A 166 11.81 -16.54 -8.43
N ASP A 167 11.36 -17.54 -7.66
CA ASP A 167 11.00 -18.86 -8.19
C ASP A 167 9.57 -18.85 -8.79
N GLN A 168 9.20 -19.87 -9.53
CA GLN A 168 7.89 -20.00 -10.17
C GLN A 168 6.73 -19.90 -9.16
N LYS A 169 6.89 -20.40 -7.94
CA LYS A 169 5.87 -20.32 -6.88
C LYS A 169 5.67 -18.88 -6.39
N SER A 170 6.74 -18.16 -6.19
CA SER A 170 6.73 -16.74 -5.80
C SER A 170 6.13 -15.87 -6.91
N ILE A 171 6.47 -16.15 -8.17
CA ILE A 171 5.86 -15.50 -9.34
C ILE A 171 4.35 -15.74 -9.36
N ALA A 172 3.90 -17.00 -9.18
CA ALA A 172 2.48 -17.34 -9.13
C ALA A 172 1.74 -16.56 -8.03
N SER A 173 2.34 -16.47 -6.85
CA SER A 173 1.79 -15.71 -5.72
C SER A 173 1.71 -14.22 -6.02
N GLN A 174 2.75 -13.65 -6.59
CA GLN A 174 2.82 -12.22 -6.94
C GLN A 174 1.77 -11.84 -7.99
N ILE A 175 1.62 -12.65 -9.04
CA ILE A 175 0.62 -12.40 -10.09
C ILE A 175 -0.78 -12.63 -9.55
N GLY A 176 -1.00 -13.65 -8.70
CA GLY A 176 -2.29 -13.93 -8.06
C GLY A 176 -2.83 -12.77 -7.21
N MET A 177 -1.97 -11.91 -6.68
CA MET A 177 -2.33 -10.70 -5.95
C MET A 177 -2.52 -9.47 -6.87
N SER A 178 -2.16 -9.55 -8.14
CA SER A 178 -2.23 -8.44 -9.08
C SER A 178 -3.59 -8.34 -9.79
N PRO A 179 -3.96 -7.18 -10.33
CA PRO A 179 -5.15 -7.04 -11.17
C PRO A 179 -5.15 -7.99 -12.38
N SER A 180 -3.98 -8.35 -12.90
CA SER A 180 -3.83 -9.25 -14.05
C SER A 180 -4.41 -10.65 -13.80
N ALA A 181 -4.45 -11.12 -12.54
CA ALA A 181 -5.04 -12.41 -12.20
C ALA A 181 -6.53 -12.52 -12.56
N ARG A 182 -7.24 -11.39 -12.67
CA ARG A 182 -8.67 -11.36 -13.04
C ARG A 182 -8.91 -11.51 -14.55
N HIS A 183 -7.88 -11.31 -15.36
CA HIS A 183 -7.96 -11.28 -16.82
C HIS A 183 -7.35 -12.52 -17.48
N ILE A 184 -6.64 -13.35 -16.74
CA ILE A 184 -5.99 -14.57 -17.24
C ILE A 184 -6.64 -15.78 -16.59
N LYS A 185 -7.02 -16.80 -17.39
CA LYS A 185 -7.55 -18.05 -16.87
C LYS A 185 -6.48 -18.74 -16.02
N PRO A 186 -6.85 -19.27 -14.83
CA PRO A 186 -5.88 -19.88 -13.88
C PRO A 186 -5.02 -20.98 -14.52
N GLU A 187 -5.62 -21.83 -15.37
CA GLU A 187 -4.92 -22.93 -16.05
C GLU A 187 -3.87 -22.38 -17.03
N ALA A 188 -4.24 -21.38 -17.84
CA ALA A 188 -3.32 -20.76 -18.79
C ALA A 188 -2.18 -20.01 -18.07
N LEU A 189 -2.45 -19.38 -16.92
CA LEU A 189 -1.42 -18.76 -16.11
C LEU A 189 -0.46 -19.81 -15.55
N ALA A 190 -0.97 -20.92 -15.04
CA ALA A 190 -0.16 -22.00 -14.50
C ALA A 190 0.76 -22.63 -15.57
N GLU A 191 0.26 -22.84 -16.80
CA GLU A 191 1.06 -23.33 -17.95
C GLU A 191 2.19 -22.34 -18.31
N ARG A 192 1.88 -21.05 -18.39
CA ARG A 192 2.88 -20.00 -18.69
C ARG A 192 3.94 -19.93 -17.61
N ILE A 193 3.57 -20.01 -16.33
CA ILE A 193 4.51 -20.00 -15.21
C ILE A 193 5.40 -21.23 -15.25
N ALA A 194 4.86 -22.41 -15.56
CA ALA A 194 5.63 -23.65 -15.67
C ALA A 194 6.66 -23.63 -16.81
N ALA A 195 6.43 -22.80 -17.83
CA ALA A 195 7.37 -22.58 -18.94
C ALA A 195 8.50 -21.58 -18.62
N LEU A 196 8.42 -20.87 -17.50
CA LEU A 196 9.49 -19.96 -17.06
C LEU A 196 10.71 -20.74 -16.54
N PRO A 197 11.90 -20.13 -16.50
CA PRO A 197 13.03 -20.66 -15.74
C PRO A 197 12.66 -20.93 -14.26
N GLU A 198 13.38 -21.84 -13.61
CA GLU A 198 13.18 -22.13 -12.19
C GLU A 198 13.29 -20.89 -11.31
N GLN A 199 14.16 -19.96 -11.69
CA GLN A 199 14.34 -18.66 -11.06
C GLN A 199 14.48 -17.56 -12.11
N MET A 200 13.90 -16.41 -11.85
CA MET A 200 14.02 -15.22 -12.68
C MET A 200 14.37 -14.00 -11.83
N LYS A 201 15.24 -13.15 -12.36
CA LYS A 201 15.39 -11.78 -11.86
C LYS A 201 14.23 -10.95 -12.35
N VAL A 202 13.58 -10.27 -11.44
CA VAL A 202 12.39 -9.44 -11.69
C VAL A 202 12.54 -8.10 -10.99
N THR A 203 12.28 -7.02 -11.68
CA THR A 203 12.39 -5.66 -11.13
C THR A 203 11.10 -5.26 -10.41
N ALA A 204 11.22 -4.98 -9.13
CA ALA A 204 10.17 -4.29 -8.37
C ALA A 204 10.41 -2.78 -8.45
N ARG A 205 9.41 -2.02 -8.92
CA ARG A 205 9.52 -0.58 -9.12
C ARG A 205 8.21 0.12 -8.73
N ALA A 206 8.28 1.05 -7.79
CA ALA A 206 7.11 1.79 -7.32
C ALA A 206 7.49 3.19 -6.88
N LYS A 207 6.52 4.09 -6.87
CA LYS A 207 6.65 5.44 -6.32
C LYS A 207 5.90 5.57 -5.01
N ILE A 208 6.53 6.24 -4.05
CA ILE A 208 5.90 6.69 -2.82
C ILE A 208 5.54 8.17 -2.99
N THR A 209 4.26 8.48 -2.83
CA THR A 209 3.75 9.86 -2.89
C THR A 209 3.15 10.21 -1.55
N ARG A 210 3.56 11.33 -0.96
CA ARG A 210 2.94 11.89 0.24
C ARG A 210 1.90 12.92 -0.13
N LEU A 211 0.76 12.88 0.53
CA LEU A 211 -0.33 13.84 0.35
C LEU A 211 -0.77 14.36 1.71
N GLU A 212 -1.13 15.65 1.79
CA GLU A 212 -1.70 16.27 2.99
C GLU A 212 -3.05 16.91 2.67
N ARG A 213 -3.83 17.25 3.69
CA ARG A 213 -5.08 17.99 3.53
C ARG A 213 -4.84 19.37 2.95
N ILE A 214 -5.79 19.82 2.13
CA ILE A 214 -5.85 21.22 1.66
C ILE A 214 -6.36 22.13 2.78
#